data_44c9df5e6816c7b722ca24800ff69450
#
_entry.id   44c9df5e6816c7b722ca24800ff69450
#
_cell.length_a   1.000
_cell.length_b   1.000
_cell.length_c   1.000
_cell.angle_alpha   90.00
_cell.angle_beta   90.00
_cell.angle_gamma   90.00
#
_symmetry.space_group_name_H-M   'P 1'
#
loop_
_entity.id
_entity.type
_entity.pdbx_description
1 polymer ?
#
loop_
_entity_poly.entity_id
_entity_poly.type
_entity_poly.pdbx_seq_one_letter_code
_entity_poly.pdbx_strand_id
1 'polypeptide(L)'
;RSDRDWSSDVCSSDLESALERLRTAQERLAEAAVAPEGTEEDAAFLEQVEALKSRFCDAMDDDLNTADALGALFEFARASNTFVSVPRGKAALDRARTVYDELTGVLGLLVHKTEEEFPAKALELLEERQAARKAKDFSRADQIRDALKEMGFTVEDTANGPKLKKL
;
A
#
# COMPACT_ATOMS: atom_id res chain seq x y z
N ARG A 1 -17.98 -19.87 35.84
CA ARG A 1 -18.47 -19.04 34.71
C ARG A 1 -17.27 -18.30 34.22
N SER A 2 -16.70 -18.79 33.12
CA SER A 2 -15.56 -18.20 32.44
C SER A 2 -16.15 -17.14 31.50
N ASP A 3 -15.98 -15.87 31.83
CA ASP A 3 -16.10 -14.78 30.87
C ASP A 3 -14.99 -14.94 29.84
N ARG A 4 -15.34 -15.53 28.71
CA ARG A 4 -14.51 -15.44 27.52
C ARG A 4 -14.71 -14.03 26.98
N ASP A 5 -13.83 -13.14 27.40
CA ASP A 5 -13.65 -11.85 26.78
C ASP A 5 -13.18 -12.09 25.33
N TRP A 6 -14.13 -11.99 24.41
CA TRP A 6 -13.82 -11.95 22.98
C TRP A 6 -13.24 -10.57 22.72
N SER A 7 -11.93 -10.43 23.01
CA SER A 7 -11.24 -9.19 22.72
C SER A 7 -11.25 -8.96 21.21
N SER A 8 -12.09 -8.03 20.78
CA SER A 8 -12.13 -7.49 19.41
C SER A 8 -10.76 -7.01 18.93
N ASP A 9 -9.84 -6.75 19.85
CA ASP A 9 -8.51 -6.23 19.61
C ASP A 9 -7.59 -7.23 18.87
N VAL A 10 -7.73 -8.53 19.13
CA VAL A 10 -6.91 -9.56 18.46
C VAL A 10 -7.33 -9.73 17.00
N CYS A 11 -8.63 -9.66 16.69
CA CYS A 11 -9.12 -9.74 15.32
C CYS A 11 -8.75 -8.51 14.49
N SER A 12 -8.76 -7.31 15.06
CA SER A 12 -8.42 -6.10 14.30
C SER A 12 -6.94 -6.04 13.95
N SER A 13 -6.04 -6.45 14.86
CA SER A 13 -4.59 -6.49 14.59
C SER A 13 -4.22 -7.49 13.50
N ASP A 14 -4.91 -8.63 13.42
CA ASP A 14 -4.68 -9.64 12.38
C ASP A 14 -5.15 -9.15 11.01
N LEU A 15 -6.29 -8.46 10.96
CA LEU A 15 -6.82 -7.86 9.74
C LEU A 15 -5.94 -6.70 9.25
N GLU A 16 -5.47 -5.85 10.14
CA GLU A 16 -4.52 -4.77 9.82
C GLU A 16 -3.22 -5.34 9.26
N SER A 17 -2.68 -6.38 9.90
CA SER A 17 -1.47 -7.07 9.44
C SER A 17 -1.67 -7.75 8.08
N ALA A 18 -2.85 -8.27 7.80
CA ALA A 18 -3.18 -8.86 6.51
C ALA A 18 -3.25 -7.79 5.42
N LEU A 19 -3.92 -6.66 5.69
CA LEU A 19 -4.03 -5.54 4.78
C LEU A 19 -2.65 -4.91 4.49
N GLU A 20 -1.80 -4.80 5.51
CA GLU A 20 -0.45 -4.27 5.37
C GLU A 20 0.43 -5.15 4.47
N ARG A 21 0.27 -6.49 4.55
CA ARG A 21 0.96 -7.41 3.63
C ARG A 21 0.55 -7.19 2.17
N LEU A 22 -0.73 -6.96 1.90
CA LEU A 22 -1.20 -6.66 0.55
C LEU A 22 -0.67 -5.30 0.06
N ARG A 23 -0.67 -4.29 0.93
CA ARG A 23 -0.13 -2.95 0.62
C ARG A 23 1.37 -3.02 0.32
N THR A 24 2.14 -3.73 1.14
CA THR A 24 3.58 -3.93 0.92
C THR A 24 3.86 -4.59 -0.43
N ALA A 25 3.05 -5.57 -0.84
CA ALA A 25 3.21 -6.20 -2.15
C ALA A 25 2.92 -5.23 -3.30
N GLN A 26 1.90 -4.38 -3.17
CA GLN A 26 1.59 -3.33 -4.15
C GLN A 26 2.73 -2.32 -4.28
N GLU A 27 3.24 -1.82 -3.15
CA GLU A 27 4.35 -0.86 -3.12
C GLU A 27 5.62 -1.45 -3.74
N ARG A 28 5.98 -2.69 -3.40
CA ARG A 28 7.12 -3.38 -3.99
C ARG A 28 6.98 -3.61 -5.49
N LEU A 29 5.78 -3.96 -5.97
CA LEU A 29 5.51 -4.04 -7.40
C LEU A 29 5.68 -2.68 -8.07
N ALA A 30 5.23 -1.59 -7.44
CA ALA A 30 5.34 -0.24 -7.96
C ALA A 30 6.79 0.27 -8.01
N GLU A 31 7.62 -0.10 -7.03
CA GLU A 31 9.02 0.34 -6.89
C GLU A 31 10.02 -0.63 -7.53
N ALA A 32 9.55 -1.75 -8.09
CA ALA A 32 10.42 -2.80 -8.63
C ALA A 32 11.36 -2.30 -9.70
N ALA A 33 12.62 -2.68 -9.60
CA ALA A 33 13.65 -2.33 -10.57
C ALA A 33 13.38 -3.00 -11.92
N VAL A 34 13.50 -2.22 -12.99
CA VAL A 34 13.25 -2.67 -14.36
C VAL A 34 14.55 -3.18 -14.99
N ALA A 35 14.51 -4.40 -15.54
CA ALA A 35 15.59 -4.96 -16.35
C ALA A 35 15.44 -4.51 -17.82
N PRO A 36 16.56 -4.38 -18.58
CA PRO A 36 16.53 -3.99 -20.00
C PRO A 36 15.76 -4.99 -20.87
N GLU A 37 15.85 -6.27 -20.54
CA GLU A 37 15.22 -7.37 -21.28
C GLU A 37 14.45 -8.26 -20.33
N GLY A 38 13.36 -8.86 -20.83
CA GLY A 38 12.59 -9.86 -20.11
C GLY A 38 13.30 -11.22 -20.09
N THR A 39 12.98 -12.03 -19.10
CA THR A 39 13.58 -13.36 -18.87
C THR A 39 12.52 -14.46 -19.00
N GLU A 40 12.96 -15.74 -19.06
CA GLU A 40 12.03 -16.87 -19.00
C GLU A 40 11.26 -16.90 -17.67
N GLU A 41 11.88 -16.43 -16.59
CA GLU A 41 11.21 -16.30 -15.29
C GLU A 41 10.07 -15.28 -15.32
N ASP A 42 10.20 -14.22 -16.13
CA ASP A 42 9.12 -13.24 -16.31
C ASP A 42 7.91 -13.86 -16.99
N ALA A 43 8.14 -14.73 -18.01
CA ALA A 43 7.07 -15.46 -18.68
C ALA A 43 6.37 -16.45 -17.74
N ALA A 44 7.15 -17.23 -16.99
CA ALA A 44 6.61 -18.18 -15.99
C ALA A 44 5.80 -17.46 -14.90
N PHE A 45 6.29 -16.30 -14.45
CA PHE A 45 5.56 -15.49 -13.47
C PHE A 45 4.24 -14.95 -14.05
N LEU A 46 4.23 -14.50 -15.32
CA LEU A 46 3.00 -14.06 -15.98
C LEU A 46 1.97 -15.18 -16.10
N GLU A 47 2.38 -16.40 -16.42
CA GLU A 47 1.49 -17.55 -16.43
C GLU A 47 0.88 -17.79 -15.02
N GLN A 48 1.69 -17.67 -13.98
CA GLN A 48 1.20 -17.76 -12.60
C GLN A 48 0.22 -16.65 -12.25
N VAL A 49 0.48 -15.42 -12.67
CA VAL A 49 -0.42 -14.27 -12.47
C VAL A 49 -1.77 -14.51 -13.12
N GLU A 50 -1.80 -14.97 -14.37
CA GLU A 50 -3.05 -15.27 -15.08
C GLU A 50 -3.82 -16.45 -14.45
N ALA A 51 -3.12 -17.49 -13.98
CA ALA A 51 -3.73 -18.60 -13.26
C ALA A 51 -4.36 -18.15 -11.92
N LEU A 52 -3.69 -17.27 -11.17
CA LEU A 52 -4.22 -16.71 -9.93
C LEU A 52 -5.41 -15.77 -10.17
N LYS A 53 -5.37 -14.99 -11.27
CA LYS A 53 -6.50 -14.18 -11.71
C LYS A 53 -7.71 -15.05 -12.04
N SER A 54 -7.53 -16.13 -12.82
CA SER A 54 -8.61 -17.07 -13.14
C SER A 54 -9.22 -17.66 -11.86
N ARG A 55 -8.39 -18.15 -10.95
CA ARG A 55 -8.84 -18.71 -9.67
C ARG A 55 -9.61 -17.70 -8.83
N PHE A 56 -9.18 -16.44 -8.83
CA PHE A 56 -9.90 -15.35 -8.17
C PHE A 56 -11.29 -15.14 -8.80
N CYS A 57 -11.36 -15.08 -10.15
CA CYS A 57 -12.63 -14.93 -10.86
C CYS A 57 -13.56 -16.11 -10.60
N ASP A 58 -13.05 -17.35 -10.67
CA ASP A 58 -13.82 -18.56 -10.40
C ASP A 58 -14.42 -18.55 -8.99
N ALA A 59 -13.65 -18.08 -8.00
CA ALA A 59 -14.13 -17.96 -6.62
C ALA A 59 -15.21 -16.86 -6.48
N MET A 60 -15.08 -15.74 -7.20
CA MET A 60 -16.08 -14.67 -7.19
C MET A 60 -17.35 -15.06 -7.94
N ASP A 61 -17.25 -15.90 -8.97
CA ASP A 61 -18.39 -16.44 -9.72
C ASP A 61 -19.14 -17.54 -8.94
N ASP A 62 -18.47 -18.19 -7.98
CA ASP A 62 -19.06 -19.17 -7.06
C ASP A 62 -19.66 -18.47 -5.83
N ASP A 63 -20.84 -17.91 -5.98
CA ASP A 63 -21.61 -17.21 -4.94
C ASP A 63 -20.81 -16.16 -4.15
N LEU A 64 -19.87 -15.46 -4.82
CA LEU A 64 -19.00 -14.46 -4.18
C LEU A 64 -18.15 -15.05 -3.05
N ASN A 65 -17.52 -16.19 -3.28
CA ASN A 65 -16.62 -16.83 -2.32
C ASN A 65 -15.35 -15.97 -2.07
N THR A 66 -15.55 -14.90 -1.30
CA THR A 66 -14.48 -13.94 -0.98
C THR A 66 -13.33 -14.57 -0.19
N ALA A 67 -13.54 -15.67 0.52
CA ALA A 67 -12.48 -16.35 1.25
C ALA A 67 -11.45 -16.98 0.30
N ASP A 68 -11.91 -17.69 -0.73
CA ASP A 68 -11.03 -18.28 -1.74
C ASP A 68 -10.42 -17.22 -2.66
N ALA A 69 -11.18 -16.16 -3.00
CA ALA A 69 -10.67 -15.02 -3.74
C ALA A 69 -9.52 -14.31 -2.98
N LEU A 70 -9.66 -14.08 -1.68
CA LEU A 70 -8.60 -13.56 -0.82
C LEU A 70 -7.39 -14.51 -0.75
N GLY A 71 -7.63 -15.82 -0.72
CA GLY A 71 -6.57 -16.82 -0.79
C GLY A 71 -5.70 -16.65 -2.04
N ALA A 72 -6.33 -16.54 -3.22
CA ALA A 72 -5.64 -16.29 -4.48
C ALA A 72 -4.87 -14.95 -4.46
N LEU A 73 -5.46 -13.90 -3.89
CA LEU A 73 -4.82 -12.59 -3.79
C LEU A 73 -3.58 -12.62 -2.87
N PHE A 74 -3.63 -13.32 -1.73
CA PHE A 74 -2.47 -13.49 -0.84
C PHE A 74 -1.36 -14.33 -1.46
N GLU A 75 -1.71 -15.34 -2.26
CA GLU A 75 -0.74 -16.11 -3.05
C GLU A 75 -0.06 -15.21 -4.09
N PHE A 76 -0.83 -14.34 -4.75
CA PHE A 76 -0.30 -13.36 -5.69
C PHE A 76 0.66 -12.39 -4.99
N ALA A 77 0.28 -11.83 -3.84
CA ALA A 77 1.15 -10.95 -3.06
C ALA A 77 2.48 -11.63 -2.70
N ARG A 78 2.45 -12.90 -2.31
CA ARG A 78 3.65 -13.69 -1.99
C ARG A 78 4.52 -13.93 -3.22
N ALA A 79 3.91 -14.35 -4.34
CA ALA A 79 4.62 -14.57 -5.60
C ALA A 79 5.27 -13.27 -6.09
N SER A 80 4.55 -12.14 -6.03
CA SER A 80 5.05 -10.82 -6.39
C SER A 80 6.25 -10.41 -5.54
N ASN A 81 6.19 -10.58 -4.22
CA ASN A 81 7.31 -10.24 -3.34
C ASN A 81 8.59 -11.04 -3.65
N THR A 82 8.45 -12.28 -4.09
CA THR A 82 9.58 -13.11 -4.52
C THR A 82 10.08 -12.66 -5.90
N PHE A 83 9.17 -12.39 -6.83
CA PHE A 83 9.48 -11.99 -8.19
C PHE A 83 10.26 -10.69 -8.26
N VAL A 84 9.86 -9.66 -7.49
CA VAL A 84 10.51 -8.34 -7.50
C VAL A 84 11.80 -8.26 -6.66
N SER A 85 12.29 -9.37 -6.15
CA SER A 85 13.56 -9.41 -5.40
C SER A 85 14.79 -9.09 -6.24
N VAL A 86 14.68 -9.19 -7.56
CA VAL A 86 15.69 -8.83 -8.56
C VAL A 86 15.03 -8.01 -9.68
N PRO A 87 15.81 -7.24 -10.48
CA PRO A 87 15.27 -6.49 -11.61
C PRO A 87 14.53 -7.39 -12.60
N ARG A 88 13.36 -6.96 -13.10
CA ARG A 88 12.46 -7.74 -13.96
C ARG A 88 12.06 -6.97 -15.22
N GLY A 89 11.63 -7.70 -16.24
CA GLY A 89 11.16 -7.10 -17.49
C GLY A 89 9.97 -6.18 -17.27
N LYS A 90 9.99 -5.02 -17.92
CA LYS A 90 8.96 -3.98 -17.78
C LYS A 90 7.55 -4.52 -18.06
N ALA A 91 7.38 -5.31 -19.11
CA ALA A 91 6.07 -5.84 -19.51
C ALA A 91 5.48 -6.75 -18.42
N ALA A 92 6.29 -7.58 -17.77
CA ALA A 92 5.86 -8.44 -16.68
C ALA A 92 5.45 -7.65 -15.44
N LEU A 93 6.22 -6.62 -15.08
CA LEU A 93 5.90 -5.73 -13.97
C LEU A 93 4.60 -4.96 -14.22
N ASP A 94 4.44 -4.36 -15.40
CA ASP A 94 3.25 -3.58 -15.73
C ASP A 94 1.99 -4.46 -15.74
N ARG A 95 2.08 -5.68 -16.27
CA ARG A 95 0.97 -6.64 -16.24
C ARG A 95 0.62 -7.07 -14.83
N ALA A 96 1.63 -7.40 -14.01
CA ALA A 96 1.41 -7.79 -12.62
C ALA A 96 0.74 -6.67 -11.82
N ARG A 97 1.20 -5.42 -11.97
CA ARG A 97 0.58 -4.23 -11.34
C ARG A 97 -0.88 -4.10 -11.73
N THR A 98 -1.15 -4.14 -13.05
CA THR A 98 -2.52 -4.00 -13.57
C THR A 98 -3.45 -5.05 -12.97
N VAL A 99 -3.04 -6.32 -12.97
CA VAL A 99 -3.87 -7.42 -12.42
C VAL A 99 -4.03 -7.27 -10.91
N TYR A 100 -2.96 -6.90 -10.20
CA TYR A 100 -3.02 -6.71 -8.74
C TYR A 100 -4.00 -5.62 -8.33
N ASP A 101 -3.95 -4.47 -9.02
CA ASP A 101 -4.85 -3.34 -8.77
C ASP A 101 -6.30 -3.69 -9.16
N GLU A 102 -6.50 -4.45 -10.23
CA GLU A 102 -7.82 -4.95 -10.63
C GLU A 102 -8.44 -5.84 -9.54
N LEU A 103 -7.71 -6.85 -9.05
CA LEU A 103 -8.22 -7.79 -8.04
C LEU A 103 -8.46 -7.13 -6.68
N THR A 104 -7.54 -6.28 -6.24
CA THR A 104 -7.71 -5.51 -4.98
C THR A 104 -8.86 -4.52 -5.09
N GLY A 105 -9.07 -3.92 -6.27
CA GLY A 105 -10.17 -3.00 -6.56
C GLY A 105 -11.53 -3.68 -6.51
N VAL A 106 -11.67 -4.92 -7.04
CA VAL A 106 -12.91 -5.70 -6.98
C VAL A 106 -13.37 -5.95 -5.53
N LEU A 107 -12.43 -6.25 -4.64
CA LEU A 107 -12.72 -6.46 -3.21
C LEU A 107 -12.81 -5.15 -2.41
N GLY A 108 -12.57 -3.98 -3.03
CA GLY A 108 -12.50 -2.69 -2.34
C GLY A 108 -11.31 -2.59 -1.37
N LEU A 109 -10.31 -3.48 -1.53
CA LEU A 109 -9.07 -3.45 -0.77
C LEU A 109 -8.08 -2.49 -1.44
N LEU A 110 -7.21 -1.86 -0.65
CA LEU A 110 -6.17 -0.96 -1.15
C LEU A 110 -6.72 0.12 -2.11
N VAL A 111 -8.00 0.45 -1.97
CA VAL A 111 -8.52 1.65 -2.60
C VAL A 111 -7.54 2.74 -2.20
N HIS A 112 -6.83 3.31 -3.19
CA HIS A 112 -5.98 4.44 -2.93
C HIS A 112 -6.81 5.39 -2.09
N LYS A 113 -6.44 5.64 -0.83
CA LYS A 113 -6.88 6.88 -0.22
C LYS A 113 -6.54 7.89 -1.28
N THR A 114 -7.55 8.42 -1.95
CA THR A 114 -7.43 9.61 -2.78
C THR A 114 -6.39 10.43 -2.07
N GLU A 115 -5.25 10.72 -2.69
CA GLU A 115 -4.22 11.55 -2.08
C GLU A 115 -5.00 12.64 -1.40
N GLU A 116 -4.96 12.66 -0.06
CA GLU A 116 -5.78 13.63 0.65
C GLU A 116 -5.35 14.95 0.06
N GLU A 117 -6.20 15.58 -0.74
CA GLU A 117 -5.91 16.87 -1.35
C GLU A 117 -5.70 17.83 -0.18
N PHE A 118 -4.45 17.96 0.20
CA PHE A 118 -4.07 18.93 1.19
C PHE A 118 -4.10 20.31 0.51
N PRO A 119 -4.68 21.30 1.15
CA PRO A 119 -4.63 22.66 0.62
C PRO A 119 -3.19 23.04 0.28
N ALA A 120 -2.97 23.68 -0.86
CA ALA A 120 -1.63 24.11 -1.30
C ALA A 120 -0.85 24.81 -0.18
N LYS A 121 -1.56 25.62 0.62
CA LYS A 121 -1.00 26.31 1.80
C LYS A 121 -0.49 25.35 2.88
N ALA A 122 -1.10 24.19 3.07
CA ALA A 122 -0.64 23.21 4.06
C ALA A 122 0.64 22.50 3.56
N LEU A 123 0.75 22.27 2.25
CA LEU A 123 1.96 21.71 1.65
C LEU A 123 3.12 22.70 1.70
N GLU A 124 2.90 23.98 1.40
CA GLU A 124 3.89 25.06 1.54
C GLU A 124 4.42 25.16 2.98
N LEU A 125 3.52 25.13 3.96
CA LEU A 125 3.88 25.12 5.38
C LEU A 125 4.69 23.88 5.78
N LEU A 126 4.39 22.72 5.20
CA LEU A 126 5.16 21.50 5.45
C LEU A 126 6.60 21.64 4.93
N GLU A 127 6.79 22.18 3.74
CA GLU A 127 8.11 22.45 3.16
C GLU A 127 8.88 23.49 3.98
N GLU A 128 8.22 24.59 4.38
CA GLU A 128 8.82 25.63 5.24
C GLU A 128 9.27 25.05 6.59
N ARG A 129 8.46 24.15 7.20
CA ARG A 129 8.85 23.44 8.43
C ARG A 129 10.08 22.57 8.21
N GLN A 130 10.20 21.86 7.08
CA GLN A 130 11.39 21.08 6.78
C GLN A 130 12.64 21.97 6.64
N ALA A 131 12.51 23.11 5.96
CA ALA A 131 13.60 24.06 5.82
C ALA A 131 14.04 24.63 7.17
N ALA A 132 13.10 25.02 8.04
CA ALA A 132 13.38 25.50 9.40
C ALA A 132 14.11 24.45 10.24
N ARG A 133 13.68 23.16 10.18
CA ARG A 133 14.36 22.07 10.89
C ARG A 133 15.79 21.81 10.37
N LYS A 134 16.01 21.90 9.06
CA LYS A 134 17.35 21.80 8.46
C LYS A 134 18.25 22.95 8.91
N ALA A 135 17.69 24.16 9.05
CA ALA A 135 18.38 25.33 9.58
C ALA A 135 18.55 25.33 11.12
N LYS A 136 18.02 24.29 11.81
CA LYS A 136 17.98 24.18 13.28
C LYS A 136 17.16 25.32 13.97
N ASP A 137 16.26 25.97 13.22
CA ASP A 137 15.30 26.92 13.77
C ASP A 137 14.05 26.16 14.27
N PHE A 138 14.18 25.61 15.47
CA PHE A 138 13.12 24.81 16.08
C PHE A 138 11.92 25.68 16.48
N SER A 139 12.15 26.97 16.82
CA SER A 139 11.08 27.90 17.17
C SER A 139 10.14 28.13 15.98
N ARG A 140 10.71 28.35 14.80
CA ARG A 140 9.92 28.48 13.56
C ARG A 140 9.21 27.20 13.18
N ALA A 141 9.88 26.05 13.31
CA ALA A 141 9.28 24.74 13.02
C ALA A 141 8.08 24.45 13.93
N ASP A 142 8.12 24.83 15.20
CA ASP A 142 7.00 24.66 16.15
C ASP A 142 5.84 25.60 15.81
N GLN A 143 6.10 26.87 15.47
CA GLN A 143 5.06 27.80 15.02
C GLN A 143 4.32 27.27 13.80
N ILE A 144 5.04 26.70 12.83
CA ILE A 144 4.44 26.12 11.62
C ILE A 144 3.61 24.88 11.96
N ARG A 145 4.07 24.04 12.90
CA ARG A 145 3.30 22.90 13.38
C ARG A 145 1.98 23.33 14.00
N ASP A 146 1.98 24.38 14.80
CA ASP A 146 0.79 24.90 15.45
C ASP A 146 -0.17 25.52 14.41
N ALA A 147 0.35 26.24 13.40
CA ALA A 147 -0.46 26.74 12.30
C ALA A 147 -1.11 25.59 11.48
N LEU A 148 -0.39 24.52 11.20
CA LEU A 148 -0.94 23.33 10.55
C LEU A 148 -2.03 22.67 11.41
N LYS A 149 -1.85 22.65 12.72
CA LYS A 149 -2.83 22.11 13.66
C LYS A 149 -4.12 22.95 13.72
N GLU A 150 -4.01 24.28 13.65
CA GLU A 150 -5.17 25.18 13.53
C GLU A 150 -5.94 24.97 12.23
N MET A 151 -5.24 24.54 11.16
CA MET A 151 -5.86 24.17 9.89
C MET A 151 -6.46 22.76 9.89
N GLY A 152 -6.39 22.00 11.01
CA GLY A 152 -6.91 20.65 11.15
C GLY A 152 -5.95 19.54 10.66
N PHE A 153 -4.64 19.85 10.57
CA PHE A 153 -3.64 18.88 10.13
C PHE A 153 -2.57 18.64 11.19
N THR A 154 -2.06 17.42 11.23
CA THR A 154 -0.88 17.07 12.02
C THR A 154 0.24 16.58 11.12
N VAL A 155 1.49 16.69 11.59
CA VAL A 155 2.67 16.24 10.86
C VAL A 155 3.25 15.01 11.54
N GLU A 156 3.32 13.90 10.84
CA GLU A 156 4.05 12.68 11.25
C GLU A 156 5.42 12.65 10.56
N ASP A 157 6.48 12.56 11.34
CA ASP A 157 7.84 12.38 10.82
C ASP A 157 8.07 10.88 10.53
N THR A 158 8.12 10.51 9.24
CA THR A 158 8.35 9.12 8.81
C THR A 158 9.76 8.93 8.26
N ALA A 159 10.21 7.69 8.10
CA ALA A 159 11.51 7.38 7.50
C ALA A 159 11.68 7.95 6.07
N ASN A 160 10.58 8.12 5.35
CA ASN A 160 10.53 8.69 3.98
C ASN A 160 10.26 10.21 3.96
N GLY A 161 10.28 10.86 5.13
CA GLY A 161 10.02 12.29 5.28
C GLY A 161 8.75 12.59 6.07
N PRO A 162 8.48 13.88 6.38
CA PRO A 162 7.27 14.27 7.10
C PRO A 162 6.05 14.14 6.19
N LYS A 163 4.96 13.58 6.73
CA LYS A 163 3.66 13.46 6.07
C LYS A 163 2.60 14.26 6.83
N LEU A 164 1.71 14.91 6.09
CA LEU A 164 0.51 15.53 6.65
C LEU A 164 -0.56 14.45 6.90
N LYS A 165 -1.33 14.63 7.97
CA LYS A 165 -2.49 13.81 8.31
C LYS A 165 -3.59 14.72 8.85
N LYS A 166 -4.84 14.47 8.50
CA LYS A 166 -5.98 15.16 9.11
C LYS A 166 -6.13 14.75 10.57
N LEU A 167 -6.47 15.71 11.43
CA LEU A 167 -6.79 15.50 12.84
C LEU A 167 -8.13 14.79 13.02
#